data_3535bee4f24b74086d419473c01be665
#
_entry.id   3535bee4f24b74086d419473c01be665
#
_cell.length_a   1.000
_cell.length_b   1.000
_cell.length_c   1.000
_cell.angle_alpha   90.00
_cell.angle_beta   90.00
_cell.angle_gamma   90.00
#
_symmetry.space_group_name_H-M   'P 1'
#
loop_
_entity.id
_entity.type
_entity.pdbx_description
1 polymer ?
#
loop_
_entity_poly.entity_id
_entity_poly.type
_entity_poly.pdbx_seq_one_letter_code
_entity_poly.pdbx_strand_id
1 'polypeptide(L)'
;YYRIKAISFANGSEFFSEPVCITEEQQNTLADFIAKQEQLYLKKCNHPFLVFPRKKFGKRCTKCYDANLRKSIRENCPACYGTTYENGYFYPIKIYLGLDPSPKIIDKNELGTTENYTVTGWASNEAIIEPDDLLVALNTQGERYIVQQVLPTALHGATVRQILTMTHLRTDHPVYRLPIDIDAYTIDEFNIFRREWTM
;
A
#
# COMPACT_ATOMS: atom_id res chain seq x y z
N TYR A 1 -6.29 -10.98 19.37
CA TYR A 1 -6.57 -11.83 20.55
C TYR A 1 -8.09 -11.92 20.74
N TYR A 2 -8.61 -13.11 20.98
CA TYR A 2 -10.00 -13.33 21.35
C TYR A 2 -10.09 -14.24 22.57
N ARG A 3 -11.21 -14.13 23.28
CA ARG A 3 -11.55 -14.99 24.41
C ARG A 3 -12.92 -15.59 24.19
N ILE A 4 -13.10 -16.81 24.58
CA ILE A 4 -14.41 -17.45 24.60
C ILE A 4 -15.06 -17.10 25.94
N LYS A 5 -16.27 -16.51 25.88
CA LYS A 5 -17.11 -16.29 27.05
C LYS A 5 -18.13 -17.42 27.13
N ALA A 6 -18.11 -18.18 28.20
CA ALA A 6 -19.12 -19.17 28.53
C ALA A 6 -19.98 -18.67 29.69
N ILE A 7 -21.29 -18.81 29.59
CA ILE A 7 -22.23 -18.42 30.63
C ILE A 7 -22.92 -19.71 31.13
N SER A 8 -22.82 -19.98 32.43
CA SER A 8 -23.51 -21.11 33.04
C SER A 8 -25.02 -20.81 33.11
N PHE A 9 -25.83 -21.70 32.54
CA PHE A 9 -27.29 -21.60 32.61
C PHE A 9 -27.86 -21.85 34.03
N ALA A 10 -27.09 -22.51 34.89
CA ALA A 10 -27.56 -22.87 36.23
C ALA A 10 -27.50 -21.71 37.22
N ASN A 11 -26.51 -20.87 37.15
CA ASN A 11 -26.24 -19.80 38.12
C ASN A 11 -25.83 -18.44 37.49
N GLY A 12 -25.85 -18.35 36.17
CA GLY A 12 -25.46 -17.11 35.45
C GLY A 12 -23.97 -16.73 35.55
N SER A 13 -23.13 -17.61 36.13
CA SER A 13 -21.69 -17.29 36.24
C SER A 13 -21.02 -17.27 34.89
N GLU A 14 -20.12 -16.28 34.70
CA GLU A 14 -19.37 -16.05 33.47
C GLU A 14 -17.96 -16.64 33.64
N PHE A 15 -17.54 -17.40 32.64
CA PHE A 15 -16.20 -17.95 32.54
C PHE A 15 -15.54 -17.39 31.25
N PHE A 16 -14.32 -17.00 31.36
CA PHE A 16 -13.53 -16.53 30.21
C PHE A 16 -12.36 -17.49 30.01
N SER A 17 -12.12 -17.89 28.76
CA SER A 17 -10.88 -18.58 28.40
C SER A 17 -9.67 -17.67 28.54
N GLU A 18 -8.49 -18.23 28.58
CA GLU A 18 -7.29 -17.45 28.34
C GLU A 18 -7.34 -16.79 26.96
N PRO A 19 -6.73 -15.59 26.79
CA PRO A 19 -6.68 -14.94 25.51
C PRO A 19 -5.85 -15.77 24.52
N VAL A 20 -6.46 -16.12 23.38
CA VAL A 20 -5.80 -16.87 22.31
C VAL A 20 -5.54 -15.93 21.15
N CYS A 21 -4.32 -15.96 20.63
CA CYS A 21 -4.01 -15.29 19.36
C CYS A 21 -4.52 -16.17 18.21
N ILE A 22 -5.21 -15.57 17.24
CA ILE A 22 -5.72 -16.28 16.05
C ILE A 22 -4.55 -16.73 15.15
N THR A 23 -3.46 -16.00 15.20
CA THR A 23 -2.22 -16.36 14.55
C THR A 23 -1.18 -16.67 15.63
N GLU A 24 -1.04 -17.94 16.01
CA GLU A 24 0.27 -18.43 16.40
C GLU A 24 1.13 -18.41 15.12
N GLU A 25 1.61 -17.24 14.76
CA GLU A 25 2.77 -17.18 13.89
C GLU A 25 3.88 -17.91 14.63
N GLN A 26 4.19 -19.11 14.17
CA GLN A 26 5.45 -19.73 14.56
C GLN A 26 6.51 -18.67 14.29
N GLN A 27 7.13 -18.16 15.37
CA GLN A 27 8.15 -17.14 15.25
C GLN A 27 9.25 -17.69 14.35
N ASN A 28 9.19 -17.33 13.08
CA ASN A 28 10.22 -17.71 12.13
C ASN A 28 11.38 -16.75 12.31
N THR A 29 12.17 -16.98 13.36
CA THR A 29 13.30 -16.13 13.73
C THR A 29 14.26 -15.87 12.56
N LEU A 30 14.38 -16.83 11.65
CA LEU A 30 15.20 -16.67 10.44
C LEU A 30 14.54 -15.71 9.44
N ALA A 31 13.24 -15.84 9.19
CA ALA A 31 12.51 -14.94 8.29
C ALA A 31 12.53 -13.51 8.84
N ASP A 32 12.30 -13.34 10.16
CA ASP A 32 12.37 -12.04 10.82
C ASP A 32 13.75 -11.41 10.73
N PHE A 33 14.81 -12.21 10.91
CA PHE A 33 16.18 -11.74 10.76
C PHE A 33 16.44 -11.25 9.33
N ILE A 34 16.07 -12.04 8.31
CA ILE A 34 16.25 -11.68 6.90
C ILE A 34 15.44 -10.44 6.56
N ALA A 35 14.18 -10.35 7.00
CA ALA A 35 13.33 -9.18 6.78
C ALA A 35 13.95 -7.90 7.37
N LYS A 36 14.50 -7.97 8.59
CA LYS A 36 15.22 -6.85 9.20
C LYS A 36 16.47 -6.45 8.42
N GLN A 37 17.24 -7.41 7.90
CA GLN A 37 18.41 -7.11 7.07
C GLN A 37 18.00 -6.43 5.75
N GLU A 38 16.93 -6.90 5.10
CA GLU A 38 16.36 -6.25 3.91
C GLU A 38 15.93 -4.81 4.20
N GLN A 39 15.24 -4.56 5.29
CA GLN A 39 14.84 -3.20 5.71
C GLN A 39 16.05 -2.28 5.88
N LEU A 40 17.08 -2.75 6.58
CA LEU A 40 18.31 -1.98 6.79
C LEU A 40 19.03 -1.71 5.47
N TYR A 41 19.07 -2.69 4.57
CA TYR A 41 19.64 -2.52 3.24
C TYR A 41 18.88 -1.46 2.44
N LEU A 42 17.55 -1.56 2.35
CA LEU A 42 16.72 -0.62 1.60
C LEU A 42 16.82 0.81 2.16
N LYS A 43 16.89 0.97 3.49
CA LYS A 43 17.14 2.28 4.11
C LYS A 43 18.48 2.87 3.67
N LYS A 44 19.52 2.05 3.54
CA LYS A 44 20.85 2.51 3.05
C LYS A 44 20.82 2.87 1.57
N CYS A 45 20.01 2.20 0.74
CA CYS A 45 19.81 2.57 -0.67
C CYS A 45 19.13 3.93 -0.83
N ASN A 46 18.43 4.40 0.20
CA ASN A 46 17.82 5.73 0.30
C ASN A 46 16.89 6.11 -0.86
N HIS A 47 15.99 5.20 -1.24
CA HIS A 47 14.89 5.49 -2.15
C HIS A 47 13.56 5.50 -1.37
N PRO A 48 13.22 6.61 -0.69
CA PRO A 48 12.00 6.70 0.10
C PRO A 48 10.78 6.89 -0.81
N PHE A 49 9.73 6.15 -0.49
CA PHE A 49 8.42 6.21 -1.14
C PHE A 49 7.32 6.34 -0.11
N LEU A 50 6.20 6.94 -0.52
CA LEU A 50 4.94 6.88 0.19
C LEU A 50 4.02 5.89 -0.52
N VAL A 51 3.56 4.88 0.20
CA VAL A 51 2.51 3.96 -0.25
C VAL A 51 1.17 4.49 0.21
N PHE A 52 0.28 4.73 -0.71
CA PHE A 52 -1.11 5.08 -0.45
C PHE A 52 -1.97 3.86 -0.77
N PRO A 53 -2.41 3.10 0.24
CA PRO A 53 -3.26 1.95 0.01
C PRO A 53 -4.59 2.37 -0.61
N ARG A 54 -5.00 1.71 -1.69
CA ARG A 54 -6.26 2.00 -2.36
C ARG A 54 -7.45 1.60 -1.49
N LYS A 55 -8.46 2.46 -1.40
CA LYS A 55 -9.71 2.11 -0.74
C LYS A 55 -10.49 1.09 -1.54
N LYS A 56 -10.81 -0.03 -0.91
CA LYS A 56 -11.65 -1.12 -1.45
C LYS A 56 -13.04 -1.18 -0.79
N PHE A 57 -13.23 -0.38 0.26
CA PHE A 57 -14.48 -0.28 1.03
C PHE A 57 -14.71 1.13 1.56
N GLY A 58 -15.91 1.39 2.08
CA GLY A 58 -16.31 2.69 2.63
C GLY A 58 -17.34 3.40 1.78
N LYS A 59 -17.48 4.70 1.98
CA LYS A 59 -18.46 5.51 1.29
C LYS A 59 -18.11 5.70 -0.18
N ARG A 60 -19.08 5.44 -1.06
CA ARG A 60 -18.90 5.60 -2.50
C ARG A 60 -18.82 7.07 -2.89
N CYS A 61 -18.05 7.35 -3.93
CA CYS A 61 -17.90 8.70 -4.46
C CYS A 61 -19.21 9.20 -5.07
N THR A 62 -19.76 10.29 -4.55
CA THR A 62 -21.02 10.87 -5.02
C THR A 62 -20.90 11.53 -6.40
N LYS A 63 -19.67 11.83 -6.88
CA LYS A 63 -19.45 12.55 -8.15
C LYS A 63 -19.31 11.63 -9.36
N CYS A 64 -18.95 10.38 -9.18
CA CYS A 64 -18.71 9.47 -10.31
C CYS A 64 -19.38 8.10 -10.18
N TYR A 65 -19.84 7.71 -9.00
CA TYR A 65 -20.46 6.42 -8.79
C TYR A 65 -21.97 6.50 -9.00
N ASP A 66 -22.49 5.68 -9.92
CA ASP A 66 -23.93 5.50 -10.12
C ASP A 66 -24.40 4.27 -9.33
N ALA A 67 -25.31 4.51 -8.37
CA ALA A 67 -25.84 3.46 -7.50
C ALA A 67 -26.74 2.46 -8.28
N ASN A 68 -27.40 2.90 -9.36
CA ASN A 68 -28.27 2.07 -10.15
C ASN A 68 -27.46 1.12 -11.05
N LEU A 69 -26.42 1.66 -11.67
CA LEU A 69 -25.52 0.90 -12.54
C LEU A 69 -24.42 0.17 -11.77
N ARG A 70 -24.24 0.46 -10.49
CA ARG A 70 -23.18 -0.07 -9.59
C ARG A 70 -21.78 0.05 -10.18
N LYS A 71 -21.54 1.08 -10.99
CA LYS A 71 -20.23 1.33 -11.62
C LYS A 71 -19.89 2.81 -11.63
N SER A 72 -18.63 3.11 -11.92
CA SER A 72 -18.18 4.48 -12.16
C SER A 72 -18.62 4.96 -13.55
N ILE A 73 -19.15 6.18 -13.63
CA ILE A 73 -19.46 6.86 -14.87
C ILE A 73 -18.23 7.57 -15.45
N ARG A 74 -17.23 7.88 -14.59
CA ARG A 74 -16.01 8.59 -14.98
C ARG A 74 -14.79 7.88 -14.41
N GLU A 75 -13.92 7.41 -15.28
CA GLU A 75 -12.66 6.76 -14.87
C GLU A 75 -11.70 7.75 -14.20
N ASN A 76 -11.59 8.98 -14.71
CA ASN A 76 -10.69 10.02 -14.22
C ASN A 76 -11.39 11.02 -13.28
N CYS A 77 -12.08 10.54 -12.26
CA CYS A 77 -12.76 11.42 -11.31
C CYS A 77 -11.74 12.11 -10.38
N PRO A 78 -11.72 13.46 -10.31
CA PRO A 78 -10.77 14.18 -9.46
C PRO A 78 -11.08 14.09 -7.96
N ALA A 79 -12.26 13.60 -7.57
CA ALA A 79 -12.66 13.49 -6.17
C ALA A 79 -12.31 12.14 -5.53
N CYS A 80 -12.23 11.08 -6.33
CA CYS A 80 -11.87 9.73 -5.86
C CYS A 80 -10.65 9.17 -6.58
N TYR A 81 -10.07 9.92 -7.50
CA TYR A 81 -8.88 9.52 -8.26
C TYR A 81 -9.01 8.17 -8.99
N GLY A 82 -10.24 7.85 -9.45
CA GLY A 82 -10.55 6.60 -10.14
C GLY A 82 -10.86 5.40 -9.24
N THR A 83 -10.79 5.54 -7.92
CA THR A 83 -11.03 4.42 -6.98
C THR A 83 -12.50 4.13 -6.71
N THR A 84 -13.41 5.02 -7.08
CA THR A 84 -14.87 4.99 -6.79
C THR A 84 -15.26 5.20 -5.32
N TYR A 85 -14.30 5.41 -4.42
CA TYR A 85 -14.54 5.68 -3.00
C TYR A 85 -14.13 7.11 -2.62
N GLU A 86 -14.80 7.72 -1.66
CA GLU A 86 -14.44 9.08 -1.18
C GLU A 86 -13.00 9.14 -0.71
N ASN A 87 -12.28 10.19 -1.13
CA ASN A 87 -10.84 10.42 -0.89
C ASN A 87 -9.91 9.36 -1.49
N GLY A 88 -10.41 8.36 -2.18
CA GLY A 88 -9.67 7.39 -3.00
C GLY A 88 -8.70 6.47 -2.27
N TYR A 89 -7.88 7.00 -1.39
CA TYR A 89 -6.78 6.31 -0.72
C TYR A 89 -6.86 6.44 0.80
N PHE A 90 -6.20 5.52 1.50
CA PHE A 90 -5.95 5.63 2.93
C PHE A 90 -4.73 6.51 3.21
N TYR A 91 -4.43 6.73 4.49
CA TYR A 91 -3.22 7.46 4.90
C TYR A 91 -1.95 6.78 4.39
N PRO A 92 -0.96 7.57 3.94
CA PRO A 92 0.26 7.02 3.39
C PRO A 92 1.16 6.39 4.45
N ILE A 93 1.94 5.40 4.00
CA ILE A 93 2.97 4.73 4.78
C ILE A 93 4.30 4.98 4.08
N LYS A 94 5.30 5.51 4.82
CA LYS A 94 6.66 5.69 4.29
C LYS A 94 7.39 4.34 4.29
N ILE A 95 7.93 3.98 3.15
CA ILE A 95 8.76 2.79 2.96
C ILE A 95 10.00 3.13 2.14
N TYR A 96 10.93 2.19 2.07
CA TYR A 96 12.08 2.28 1.18
C TYR A 96 12.01 1.16 0.14
N LEU A 97 12.25 1.51 -1.12
CA LEU A 97 12.25 0.57 -2.23
C LEU A 97 13.66 0.36 -2.78
N GLY A 98 13.96 -0.87 -3.17
CA GLY A 98 15.00 -1.15 -4.14
C GLY A 98 14.40 -1.04 -5.54
N LEU A 99 15.02 -0.29 -6.41
CA LEU A 99 14.58 -0.14 -7.79
C LEU A 99 15.57 -0.85 -8.72
N ASP A 100 15.05 -1.64 -9.65
CA ASP A 100 15.84 -2.16 -10.73
C ASP A 100 15.99 -1.07 -11.81
N PRO A 101 17.17 -0.95 -12.44
CA PRO A 101 17.34 -0.06 -13.56
C PRO A 101 16.47 -0.56 -14.72
N SER A 102 15.34 0.12 -14.95
CA SER A 102 14.45 -0.21 -16.07
C SER A 102 14.68 0.75 -17.21
N PRO A 103 14.79 0.28 -18.45
CA PRO A 103 14.91 1.16 -19.60
C PRO A 103 13.61 1.95 -19.77
N LYS A 104 13.73 3.27 -19.89
CA LYS A 104 12.60 4.12 -20.27
C LYS A 104 12.30 3.86 -21.76
N ILE A 105 11.19 3.22 -22.05
CA ILE A 105 10.75 2.98 -23.43
C ILE A 105 9.90 4.18 -23.85
N ILE A 106 10.41 4.93 -24.83
CA ILE A 106 9.68 6.03 -25.46
C ILE A 106 9.24 5.53 -26.84
N ASP A 107 7.97 5.18 -26.95
CA ASP A 107 7.36 4.81 -28.22
C ASP A 107 6.86 6.09 -28.93
N LYS A 108 7.48 6.40 -30.07
CA LYS A 108 7.01 7.45 -30.96
C LYS A 108 6.19 6.82 -32.08
N ASN A 109 4.87 6.95 -31.98
CA ASN A 109 3.94 6.54 -33.03
C ASN A 109 3.45 7.77 -33.82
N GLU A 110 2.86 7.53 -35.00
CA GLU A 110 2.25 8.59 -35.83
C GLU A 110 1.18 9.41 -35.08
N LEU A 111 0.59 8.84 -34.02
CA LEU A 111 -0.42 9.46 -33.16
C LEU A 111 0.15 10.25 -31.97
N GLY A 112 1.46 10.27 -31.80
CA GLY A 112 2.13 10.99 -30.72
C GLY A 112 3.21 10.18 -30.01
N THR A 113 3.76 10.78 -28.95
CA THR A 113 4.76 10.13 -28.09
C THR A 113 4.05 9.51 -26.89
N THR A 114 4.08 8.19 -26.76
CA THR A 114 3.55 7.49 -25.60
C THR A 114 4.73 7.10 -24.71
N GLU A 115 4.80 7.67 -23.52
CA GLU A 115 5.74 7.27 -22.48
C GLU A 115 5.05 6.25 -21.60
N ASN A 116 5.19 4.97 -21.93
CA ASN A 116 4.83 3.86 -21.06
C ASN A 116 6.11 3.28 -20.47
N TYR A 117 6.23 3.47 -19.14
CA TYR A 117 7.44 3.00 -18.52
C TYR A 117 7.07 2.22 -17.26
N THR A 118 7.42 0.96 -17.34
CA THR A 118 7.21 0.02 -16.24
C THR A 118 8.51 -0.10 -15.46
N VAL A 119 8.42 0.05 -14.17
CA VAL A 119 9.54 -0.07 -13.23
C VAL A 119 9.34 -1.33 -12.40
N THR A 120 10.38 -2.11 -12.28
CA THR A 120 10.43 -3.22 -11.33
C THR A 120 11.24 -2.82 -10.12
N GLY A 121 10.78 -3.22 -8.96
CA GLY A 121 11.47 -2.96 -7.71
C GLY A 121 11.06 -3.95 -6.64
N TRP A 122 11.61 -3.80 -5.45
CA TRP A 122 11.21 -4.63 -4.32
C TRP A 122 11.11 -3.81 -3.02
N ALA A 123 10.19 -4.25 -2.18
CA ALA A 123 9.95 -3.73 -0.83
C ALA A 123 10.21 -4.80 0.21
N SER A 124 10.50 -4.37 1.43
CA SER A 124 10.47 -5.26 2.60
C SER A 124 9.03 -5.61 2.98
N ASN A 125 8.88 -6.33 4.08
CA ASN A 125 7.58 -6.68 4.65
C ASN A 125 7.00 -5.60 5.60
N GLU A 126 7.58 -4.40 5.66
CA GLU A 126 7.11 -3.31 6.56
C GLU A 126 5.66 -2.89 6.27
N ALA A 127 5.27 -2.90 5.02
CA ALA A 127 3.91 -2.62 4.59
C ALA A 127 3.44 -3.69 3.62
N ILE A 128 2.18 -4.10 3.77
CA ILE A 128 1.53 -4.95 2.77
C ILE A 128 1.11 -4.05 1.62
N ILE A 129 1.67 -4.32 0.45
CA ILE A 129 1.38 -3.60 -0.79
C ILE A 129 0.48 -4.49 -1.63
N GLU A 130 -0.52 -3.89 -2.25
CA GLU A 130 -1.46 -4.60 -3.10
C GLU A 130 -1.53 -3.96 -4.51
N PRO A 131 -1.97 -4.72 -5.52
CA PRO A 131 -2.25 -4.14 -6.84
C PRO A 131 -3.21 -2.96 -6.73
N ASP A 132 -2.99 -1.95 -7.58
CA ASP A 132 -3.68 -0.66 -7.62
C ASP A 132 -3.33 0.31 -6.46
N ASP A 133 -2.42 -0.03 -5.57
CA ASP A 133 -1.89 0.95 -4.62
C ASP A 133 -1.07 2.01 -5.35
N LEU A 134 -1.12 3.23 -4.82
CA LEU A 134 -0.37 4.35 -5.35
C LEU A 134 0.96 4.50 -4.60
N LEU A 135 2.03 4.58 -5.36
CA LEU A 135 3.38 4.87 -4.85
C LEU A 135 3.81 6.26 -5.29
N VAL A 136 4.38 7.03 -4.38
CA VAL A 136 4.90 8.38 -4.63
C VAL A 136 6.36 8.43 -4.21
N ALA A 137 7.23 8.71 -5.17
CA ALA A 137 8.66 8.84 -4.91
C ALA A 137 8.96 10.19 -4.24
N LEU A 138 9.67 10.17 -3.12
CA LEU A 138 10.02 11.40 -2.41
C LEU A 138 11.28 12.08 -2.98
N ASN A 139 12.17 11.32 -3.61
CA ASN A 139 13.44 11.84 -4.15
C ASN A 139 13.31 12.47 -5.55
N THR A 140 12.25 12.13 -6.32
CA THR A 140 12.06 12.54 -7.71
C THR A 140 10.81 13.40 -7.85
N GLN A 141 10.82 14.60 -7.29
CA GLN A 141 9.76 15.62 -7.46
C GLN A 141 8.31 15.10 -7.34
N GLY A 142 8.11 13.98 -6.60
CA GLY A 142 6.79 13.39 -6.39
C GLY A 142 6.26 12.59 -7.58
N GLU A 143 7.12 11.97 -8.38
CA GLU A 143 6.70 11.01 -9.41
C GLU A 143 5.77 9.95 -8.81
N ARG A 144 4.75 9.57 -9.57
CA ARG A 144 3.68 8.69 -9.10
C ARG A 144 3.60 7.44 -9.93
N TYR A 145 3.44 6.32 -9.23
CA TYR A 145 3.39 4.99 -9.81
C TYR A 145 2.16 4.25 -9.31
N ILE A 146 1.52 3.48 -10.17
CA ILE A 146 0.49 2.49 -9.78
C ILE A 146 1.12 1.11 -9.77
N VAL A 147 0.89 0.37 -8.70
CA VAL A 147 1.30 -1.02 -8.58
C VAL A 147 0.42 -1.88 -9.49
N GLN A 148 1.04 -2.59 -10.43
CA GLN A 148 0.35 -3.51 -11.35
C GLN A 148 0.32 -4.93 -10.78
N GLN A 149 1.45 -5.35 -10.22
CA GLN A 149 1.62 -6.70 -9.71
C GLN A 149 2.49 -6.70 -8.48
N VAL A 150 2.16 -7.58 -7.55
CA VAL A 150 2.94 -7.86 -6.34
C VAL A 150 3.21 -9.35 -6.27
N LEU A 151 4.48 -9.72 -6.17
CA LEU A 151 4.93 -11.09 -5.98
C LEU A 151 5.62 -11.22 -4.62
N PRO A 152 4.93 -11.74 -3.60
CA PRO A 152 5.53 -11.94 -2.29
C PRO A 152 6.55 -13.08 -2.33
N THR A 153 7.72 -12.85 -1.77
CA THR A 153 8.72 -13.88 -1.51
C THR A 153 8.63 -14.28 -0.06
N ALA A 154 8.25 -15.52 0.18
CA ALA A 154 8.07 -16.06 1.52
C ALA A 154 9.16 -17.07 1.88
N LEU A 155 9.57 -17.06 3.14
CA LEU A 155 10.44 -18.06 3.75
C LEU A 155 9.66 -18.76 4.87
N HIS A 156 9.47 -20.06 4.75
CA HIS A 156 8.67 -20.86 5.69
C HIS A 156 7.29 -20.25 5.99
N GLY A 157 6.62 -19.71 4.97
CA GLY A 157 5.29 -19.11 5.09
C GLY A 157 5.26 -17.62 5.52
N ALA A 158 6.36 -17.06 6.00
CA ALA A 158 6.46 -15.64 6.32
C ALA A 158 6.98 -14.82 5.14
N THR A 159 6.27 -13.77 4.75
CA THR A 159 6.71 -12.87 3.68
C THR A 159 7.92 -12.06 4.16
N VAL A 160 9.01 -12.15 3.41
CA VAL A 160 10.27 -11.44 3.69
C VAL A 160 10.42 -10.23 2.77
N ARG A 161 10.04 -10.39 1.51
CA ARG A 161 10.19 -9.41 0.44
C ARG A 161 8.97 -9.42 -0.46
N GLN A 162 8.66 -8.27 -1.06
CA GLN A 162 7.62 -8.13 -2.08
C GLN A 162 8.25 -7.57 -3.34
N ILE A 163 8.19 -8.30 -4.46
CA ILE A 163 8.63 -7.81 -5.76
C ILE A 163 7.45 -7.09 -6.40
N LEU A 164 7.69 -5.87 -6.84
CA LEU A 164 6.68 -4.95 -7.35
C LEU A 164 6.92 -4.69 -8.83
N THR A 165 5.88 -4.75 -9.62
CA THR A 165 5.84 -4.19 -10.97
C THR A 165 4.94 -2.99 -10.96
N MET A 166 5.47 -1.82 -11.34
CA MET A 166 4.81 -0.52 -11.22
C MET A 166 4.81 0.20 -12.55
N THR A 167 3.74 0.92 -12.84
CA THR A 167 3.66 1.79 -14.03
C THR A 167 3.72 3.24 -13.61
N HIS A 168 4.61 4.01 -14.23
CA HIS A 168 4.69 5.44 -14.04
C HIS A 168 3.43 6.12 -14.57
N LEU A 169 2.86 7.03 -13.79
CA LEU A 169 1.69 7.80 -14.17
C LEU A 169 2.12 9.10 -14.84
N ARG A 170 1.38 9.48 -15.88
CA ARG A 170 1.55 10.78 -16.54
C ARG A 170 1.10 11.90 -15.61
N THR A 171 1.70 13.08 -15.74
CA THR A 171 1.42 14.25 -14.90
C THR A 171 -0.01 14.80 -15.05
N ASP A 172 -0.71 14.46 -16.14
CA ASP A 172 -2.11 14.82 -16.38
C ASP A 172 -3.11 13.92 -15.62
N HIS A 173 -2.62 12.79 -15.04
CA HIS A 173 -3.47 11.86 -14.31
C HIS A 173 -4.09 12.52 -13.05
N PRO A 174 -5.38 12.29 -12.75
CA PRO A 174 -6.08 12.91 -11.61
C PRO A 174 -5.39 12.71 -10.26
N VAL A 175 -4.67 11.63 -10.11
CA VAL A 175 -3.89 11.31 -8.91
C VAL A 175 -2.88 12.41 -8.57
N TYR A 176 -2.34 13.15 -9.55
CA TYR A 176 -1.41 14.26 -9.29
C TYR A 176 -2.06 15.45 -8.55
N ARG A 177 -3.40 15.46 -8.46
CA ARG A 177 -4.15 16.46 -7.66
C ARG A 177 -4.33 16.02 -6.20
N LEU A 178 -3.92 14.80 -5.84
CA LEU A 178 -3.94 14.37 -4.44
C LEU A 178 -2.97 15.26 -3.65
N PRO A 179 -3.45 15.99 -2.62
CA PRO A 179 -2.59 16.82 -1.81
C PRO A 179 -1.65 15.93 -0.99
N ILE A 180 -0.36 16.09 -1.20
CA ILE A 180 0.69 15.36 -0.49
C ILE A 180 1.64 16.38 0.07
N ASP A 181 1.74 16.42 1.38
CA ASP A 181 2.76 17.20 2.07
C ASP A 181 4.04 16.36 2.13
N ILE A 182 4.89 16.52 1.10
CA ILE A 182 6.14 15.77 0.98
C ILE A 182 7.07 16.14 2.13
N ASP A 183 7.08 17.41 2.57
CA ASP A 183 7.99 17.91 3.60
C ASP A 183 7.68 17.30 4.97
N ALA A 184 6.40 17.02 5.26
CA ALA A 184 6.01 16.35 6.50
C ALA A 184 6.59 14.93 6.65
N TYR A 185 6.97 14.28 5.54
CA TYR A 185 7.51 12.91 5.54
C TYR A 185 9.02 12.85 5.38
N THR A 186 9.68 13.97 5.11
CA THR A 186 11.15 14.02 4.99
C THR A 186 11.86 14.19 6.34
N ILE A 187 11.15 14.61 7.39
CA ILE A 187 11.76 15.10 8.62
C ILE A 187 11.91 14.06 9.72
N ASP A 188 11.24 12.90 9.69
CA ASP A 188 11.30 11.99 10.85
C ASP A 188 11.82 10.59 10.51
N GLU A 189 13.07 10.32 10.92
CA GLU A 189 13.68 8.99 10.91
C GLU A 189 13.09 8.00 11.95
N PHE A 190 12.15 8.42 12.82
CA PHE A 190 11.76 7.64 14.00
C PHE A 190 10.26 7.48 14.30
N ASN A 191 9.34 8.02 13.49
CA ASN A 191 7.92 7.82 13.76
C ASN A 191 7.37 6.54 13.10
N ILE A 192 7.38 5.47 13.89
CA ILE A 192 6.56 4.29 13.64
C ILE A 192 5.11 4.71 13.84
N PHE A 193 4.37 4.98 12.76
CA PHE A 193 2.95 5.25 12.85
C PHE A 193 2.22 4.00 13.34
N ARG A 194 1.80 4.01 14.59
CA ARG A 194 0.75 3.11 15.07
C ARG A 194 -0.51 3.44 14.31
N ARG A 195 -1.05 2.48 13.55
CA ARG A 195 -2.41 2.54 13.03
C ARG A 195 -3.36 2.56 14.23
N GLU A 196 -3.87 3.69 14.60
CA GLU A 196 -5.08 3.77 15.40
C GLU A 196 -6.27 3.51 14.46
N TRP A 197 -6.80 2.32 14.54
CA TRP A 197 -8.07 1.96 13.93
C TRP A 197 -9.16 2.61 14.74
N THR A 198 -9.61 3.81 14.39
CA THR A 198 -10.90 4.33 14.83
C THR A 198 -11.96 3.70 13.93
N MET A 199 -12.75 2.81 14.54
CA MET A 199 -13.98 2.25 13.96
C MET A 199 -15.02 3.35 13.72
#